data_b19fdcb0366b38d3caed78ba16442baf
#
_entry.id   b19fdcb0366b38d3caed78ba16442baf
#
_cell.length_a   1.000
_cell.length_b   1.000
_cell.length_c   1.000
_cell.angle_alpha   90.00
_cell.angle_beta   90.00
_cell.angle_gamma   90.00
#
_symmetry.space_group_name_H-M   'P 1'
#
loop_
_entity.id
_entity.type
_entity.pdbx_description
1 polymer ?
#
loop_
_entity_poly.entity_id
_entity_poly.type
_entity_poly.pdbx_seq_one_letter_code
_entity_poly.pdbx_strand_id
1 'polypeptide(L)'
;MTRRLIVTLLLTAVIPAVVLATPREREYRLHPKDVAASPSYVQRVEPAIVAVRVRSDPNAASSARLGSRRFATGIIFDTRGYVVTVIYALTDAVSIEAQMRDGRTVDGRLVGLDLESGLGVVKLAGDGPWPAARLGESRDVTSGMLTGTVGVDEDNDLVQVTGSVHAVRRFSSFWEYMLDRAFIVSPSSPAWGGSAVVNTAGEVIGVASLRLGDPPHVNLAIPIEKFTPVKDELIATGRVMSRRPRPWLGLYTAAIKGGVVVDDFAPAGPARTAGFRKGDRIVSVNGVTVVSQEEFYEQLWRGQAGDVVQVAVQRGGGVHVISVRSMDRYLLLRPLTP
;
A
#
# COMPACT_ATOMS: atom_id res chain seq x y z
N MET A 1 -50.07 -17.65 -14.09
CA MET A 1 -49.42 -16.39 -14.59
C MET A 1 -48.18 -16.12 -13.72
N THR A 2 -47.06 -16.65 -14.14
CA THR A 2 -45.78 -16.58 -13.39
C THR A 2 -44.88 -15.56 -14.05
N ARG A 3 -44.68 -14.40 -13.41
CA ARG A 3 -43.72 -13.35 -13.86
C ARG A 3 -42.30 -13.80 -13.49
N ARG A 4 -41.51 -14.12 -14.50
CA ARG A 4 -40.05 -14.29 -14.37
C ARG A 4 -39.40 -12.90 -14.31
N LEU A 5 -38.77 -12.58 -13.19
CA LEU A 5 -37.83 -11.46 -13.08
C LEU A 5 -36.53 -11.84 -13.80
N ILE A 6 -36.24 -11.15 -14.89
CA ILE A 6 -34.94 -11.21 -15.56
C ILE A 6 -34.04 -10.18 -14.86
N VAL A 7 -33.10 -10.67 -14.07
CA VAL A 7 -32.01 -9.82 -13.53
C VAL A 7 -30.93 -9.74 -14.60
N THR A 8 -30.88 -8.61 -15.26
CA THR A 8 -29.81 -8.30 -16.24
C THR A 8 -28.55 -7.90 -15.48
N LEU A 9 -27.58 -8.80 -15.44
CA LEU A 9 -26.23 -8.52 -14.92
C LEU A 9 -25.53 -7.64 -15.95
N LEU A 10 -25.41 -6.35 -15.67
CA LEU A 10 -24.54 -5.45 -16.44
C LEU A 10 -23.08 -5.77 -16.07
N LEU A 11 -22.40 -6.52 -16.93
CA LEU A 11 -20.95 -6.62 -16.95
C LEU A 11 -20.41 -5.26 -17.43
N THR A 12 -20.02 -4.39 -16.52
CA THR A 12 -19.22 -3.21 -16.89
C THR A 12 -17.78 -3.66 -17.16
N ALA A 13 -17.44 -3.75 -18.44
CA ALA A 13 -16.07 -3.86 -18.90
C ALA A 13 -15.31 -2.62 -18.40
N VAL A 14 -14.34 -2.81 -17.49
CA VAL A 14 -13.40 -1.77 -17.10
C VAL A 14 -12.43 -1.57 -18.27
N ILE A 15 -12.77 -0.65 -19.17
CA ILE A 15 -11.83 -0.07 -20.10
C ILE A 15 -10.86 0.76 -19.27
N PRO A 16 -9.53 0.66 -19.44
CA PRO A 16 -8.60 1.59 -18.81
C PRO A 16 -8.89 2.98 -19.39
N ALA A 17 -9.70 3.75 -18.68
CA ALA A 17 -9.88 5.15 -19.00
C ALA A 17 -8.50 5.81 -18.80
N VAL A 18 -7.97 6.40 -19.85
CA VAL A 18 -6.99 7.47 -19.73
C VAL A 18 -7.70 8.56 -18.92
N VAL A 19 -7.45 8.58 -17.63
CA VAL A 19 -8.02 9.58 -16.74
C VAL A 19 -7.31 10.88 -17.07
N LEU A 20 -7.89 11.65 -17.98
CA LEU A 20 -7.53 13.05 -18.12
C LEU A 20 -7.78 13.69 -16.76
N ALA A 21 -6.75 14.24 -16.16
CA ALA A 21 -6.85 14.93 -14.87
C ALA A 21 -7.99 15.95 -14.92
N THR A 22 -8.86 15.89 -13.92
CA THR A 22 -9.95 16.87 -13.80
C THR A 22 -9.38 18.28 -13.64
N PRO A 23 -10.10 19.35 -14.00
CA PRO A 23 -9.61 20.73 -13.81
C PRO A 23 -9.09 20.99 -12.38
N ARG A 24 -9.73 20.41 -11.36
CA ARG A 24 -9.34 20.53 -9.96
C ARG A 24 -8.02 19.82 -9.63
N GLU A 25 -7.71 18.71 -10.30
CA GLU A 25 -6.45 17.98 -10.13
C GLU A 25 -5.26 18.73 -10.76
N ARG A 26 -5.51 19.58 -11.77
CA ARG A 26 -4.48 20.44 -12.38
C ARG A 26 -4.02 21.57 -11.43
N GLU A 27 -4.86 22.01 -10.51
CA GLU A 27 -4.52 23.06 -9.53
C GLU A 27 -3.42 22.64 -8.55
N TYR A 28 -3.16 21.34 -8.40
CA TYR A 28 -2.12 20.81 -7.51
C TYR A 28 -0.76 20.60 -8.18
N ARG A 29 -0.67 20.77 -9.51
CA ARG A 29 0.58 20.63 -10.25
C ARG A 29 1.40 21.90 -10.11
N LEU A 30 2.66 21.76 -9.70
CA LEU A 30 3.62 22.85 -9.66
C LEU A 30 4.60 22.74 -10.82
N HIS A 31 4.65 23.78 -11.65
CA HIS A 31 5.70 23.89 -12.65
C HIS A 31 7.07 24.05 -11.94
N PRO A 32 8.18 23.52 -12.51
CA PRO A 32 9.51 23.64 -11.89
C PRO A 32 9.89 25.08 -11.50
N LYS A 33 9.49 26.07 -12.29
CA LYS A 33 9.71 27.49 -12.01
C LYS A 33 8.90 28.04 -10.82
N ASP A 34 7.84 27.34 -10.43
CA ASP A 34 6.93 27.80 -9.37
C ASP A 34 7.29 27.17 -8.00
N VAL A 35 8.22 26.19 -7.97
CA VAL A 35 8.68 25.55 -6.73
C VAL A 35 9.29 26.56 -5.76
N ALA A 36 10.01 27.56 -6.26
CA ALA A 36 10.59 28.61 -5.42
C ALA A 36 9.54 29.47 -4.70
N ALA A 37 8.32 29.58 -5.24
CA ALA A 37 7.19 30.28 -4.63
C ALA A 37 6.31 29.37 -3.78
N SER A 38 6.58 28.07 -3.75
CA SER A 38 5.80 27.10 -2.98
C SER A 38 6.12 27.18 -1.47
N PRO A 39 5.27 26.56 -0.61
CA PRO A 39 5.54 26.51 0.82
C PRO A 39 6.94 25.92 1.12
N SER A 40 7.60 26.44 2.16
CA SER A 40 8.97 26.05 2.51
C SER A 40 9.18 24.56 2.78
N TYR A 41 8.13 23.84 3.22
CA TYR A 41 8.21 22.40 3.39
C TYR A 41 8.30 21.66 2.04
N VAL A 42 7.67 22.20 0.98
CA VAL A 42 7.79 21.65 -0.39
C VAL A 42 9.22 21.82 -0.88
N GLN A 43 9.77 23.03 -0.77
CA GLN A 43 11.14 23.33 -1.22
C GLN A 43 12.20 22.44 -0.54
N ARG A 44 11.95 22.07 0.73
CA ARG A 44 12.87 21.20 1.49
C ARG A 44 12.81 19.73 1.06
N VAL A 45 11.63 19.22 0.73
CA VAL A 45 11.46 17.79 0.41
C VAL A 45 11.57 17.49 -1.08
N GLU A 46 11.23 18.47 -1.93
CA GLU A 46 11.17 18.32 -3.40
C GLU A 46 12.41 17.68 -4.01
N PRO A 47 13.66 18.09 -3.65
CA PRO A 47 14.85 17.50 -4.27
C PRO A 47 14.99 15.99 -4.04
N ALA A 48 14.36 15.46 -3.00
CA ALA A 48 14.39 14.05 -2.65
C ALA A 48 13.21 13.25 -3.24
N ILE A 49 12.28 13.91 -3.96
CA ILE A 49 11.13 13.25 -4.61
C ILE A 49 11.53 12.76 -6.00
N VAL A 50 11.20 11.52 -6.31
CA VAL A 50 11.49 10.89 -7.60
C VAL A 50 10.27 10.18 -8.17
N ALA A 51 10.17 10.14 -9.49
CA ALA A 51 9.20 9.29 -10.17
C ALA A 51 9.77 7.87 -10.29
N VAL A 52 9.09 6.89 -9.73
CA VAL A 52 9.50 5.48 -9.79
C VAL A 52 8.62 4.75 -10.80
N ARG A 53 9.21 4.32 -11.89
CA ARG A 53 8.57 3.50 -12.93
C ARG A 53 9.04 2.06 -12.82
N VAL A 54 8.08 1.15 -12.74
CA VAL A 54 8.36 -0.27 -12.54
C VAL A 54 7.75 -1.09 -13.65
N ARG A 55 8.53 -2.00 -14.18
CA ARG A 55 8.01 -3.10 -14.99
C ARG A 55 8.04 -4.36 -14.13
N SER A 56 6.87 -4.97 -13.97
CA SER A 56 6.71 -6.25 -13.26
C SER A 56 6.53 -7.38 -14.26
N ASP A 57 6.82 -8.60 -13.82
CA ASP A 57 6.59 -9.79 -14.64
C ASP A 57 5.10 -9.86 -15.04
N PRO A 58 4.77 -9.85 -16.34
CA PRO A 58 3.38 -9.91 -16.79
C PRO A 58 2.67 -11.21 -16.38
N ASN A 59 3.41 -12.29 -16.13
CA ASN A 59 2.89 -13.58 -15.70
C ASN A 59 2.75 -13.71 -14.18
N ALA A 60 3.27 -12.75 -13.42
CA ALA A 60 3.14 -12.77 -11.96
C ALA A 60 1.68 -12.57 -11.53
N ALA A 61 1.29 -13.22 -10.43
CA ALA A 61 -0.05 -13.12 -9.86
C ALA A 61 -0.45 -11.67 -9.53
N SER A 62 0.51 -10.83 -9.14
CA SER A 62 0.27 -9.41 -8.87
C SER A 62 -0.09 -8.62 -10.14
N SER A 63 0.40 -9.02 -11.31
CA SER A 63 0.17 -8.31 -12.57
C SER A 63 -1.27 -8.43 -13.08
N ALA A 64 -1.98 -9.48 -12.68
CA ALA A 64 -3.40 -9.64 -13.03
C ALA A 64 -4.29 -8.53 -12.43
N ARG A 65 -3.91 -7.96 -11.29
CA ARG A 65 -4.68 -6.89 -10.61
C ARG A 65 -4.04 -5.51 -10.74
N LEU A 66 -2.71 -5.43 -10.72
CA LEU A 66 -1.97 -4.17 -10.66
C LEU A 66 -1.41 -3.75 -12.02
N GLY A 67 -1.51 -4.61 -13.04
CA GLY A 67 -0.82 -4.42 -14.29
C GLY A 67 0.68 -4.70 -14.20
N SER A 68 1.35 -4.79 -15.36
CA SER A 68 2.80 -5.01 -15.46
C SER A 68 3.61 -3.71 -15.56
N ARG A 69 2.97 -2.58 -15.83
CA ARG A 69 3.58 -1.24 -15.77
C ARG A 69 3.00 -0.53 -14.58
N ARG A 70 3.87 -0.10 -13.67
CA ARG A 70 3.44 0.55 -12.43
C ARG A 70 4.22 1.83 -12.23
N PHE A 71 3.56 2.75 -11.58
CA PHE A 71 4.09 4.05 -11.24
C PHE A 71 3.87 4.35 -9.76
N ALA A 72 4.84 5.02 -9.14
CA ALA A 72 4.72 5.58 -7.80
C ALA A 72 5.67 6.76 -7.65
N THR A 73 5.39 7.63 -6.70
CA THR A 73 6.38 8.54 -6.13
C THR A 73 7.35 7.74 -5.26
N GLY A 74 8.64 8.06 -5.31
CA GLY A 74 9.65 7.60 -4.36
C GLY A 74 10.21 8.74 -3.55
N ILE A 75 10.67 8.45 -2.35
CA ILE A 75 11.29 9.41 -1.43
C ILE A 75 12.71 8.93 -1.14
N ILE A 76 13.73 9.66 -1.62
CA ILE A 76 15.11 9.36 -1.24
C ILE A 76 15.27 9.75 0.24
N PHE A 77 15.58 8.79 1.09
CA PHE A 77 15.71 8.99 2.54
C PHE A 77 17.15 8.88 3.06
N ASP A 78 18.09 8.55 2.17
CA ASP A 78 19.50 8.34 2.50
C ASP A 78 20.39 8.84 1.37
N THR A 79 21.45 9.55 1.71
CA THR A 79 22.39 10.14 0.72
C THR A 79 23.12 9.12 -0.13
N ARG A 80 23.08 7.84 0.25
CA ARG A 80 23.56 6.71 -0.56
C ARG A 80 22.58 6.33 -1.68
N GLY A 81 21.41 6.97 -1.78
CA GLY A 81 20.42 6.72 -2.84
C GLY A 81 19.41 5.60 -2.52
N TYR A 82 19.09 5.43 -1.26
CA TYR A 82 17.96 4.57 -0.88
C TYR A 82 16.65 5.34 -0.94
N VAL A 83 15.67 4.74 -1.60
CA VAL A 83 14.34 5.29 -1.85
C VAL A 83 13.30 4.44 -1.16
N VAL A 84 12.41 5.03 -0.40
CA VAL A 84 11.21 4.38 0.13
C VAL A 84 10.00 4.71 -0.75
N THR A 85 9.18 3.70 -1.03
CA THR A 85 7.91 3.84 -1.75
C THR A 85 6.94 2.72 -1.36
N VAL A 86 5.77 2.69 -1.97
CA VAL A 86 4.71 1.71 -1.70
C VAL A 86 5.03 0.35 -2.31
N ILE A 87 4.75 -0.71 -1.55
CA ILE A 87 5.11 -2.09 -1.93
C ILE A 87 4.41 -2.58 -3.19
N TYR A 88 3.15 -2.19 -3.42
CA TYR A 88 2.39 -2.68 -4.57
C TYR A 88 2.96 -2.22 -5.92
N ALA A 89 3.70 -1.10 -5.93
CA ALA A 89 4.46 -0.71 -7.12
C ALA A 89 5.66 -1.62 -7.37
N LEU A 90 6.29 -2.14 -6.31
CA LEU A 90 7.55 -2.88 -6.37
C LEU A 90 7.40 -4.40 -6.47
N THR A 91 6.22 -4.95 -6.11
CA THR A 91 5.98 -6.40 -6.11
C THR A 91 6.23 -7.01 -7.49
N ASP A 92 7.02 -8.08 -7.55
CA ASP A 92 7.40 -8.81 -8.77
C ASP A 92 8.12 -7.93 -9.82
N ALA A 93 8.80 -6.86 -9.38
CA ALA A 93 9.55 -5.98 -10.27
C ALA A 93 10.65 -6.74 -11.05
N VAL A 94 10.72 -6.47 -12.35
CA VAL A 94 11.77 -6.95 -13.27
C VAL A 94 12.76 -5.83 -13.57
N SER A 95 12.26 -4.61 -13.73
CA SER A 95 13.08 -3.40 -13.84
C SER A 95 12.44 -2.25 -13.10
N ILE A 96 13.29 -1.39 -12.57
CA ILE A 96 12.90 -0.17 -11.86
C ILE A 96 13.73 0.97 -12.42
N GLU A 97 13.07 2.05 -12.78
CA GLU A 97 13.72 3.30 -13.19
C GLU A 97 13.23 4.43 -12.28
N ALA A 98 14.14 5.26 -11.85
CA ALA A 98 13.83 6.46 -11.08
C ALA A 98 14.18 7.70 -11.89
N GLN A 99 13.22 8.59 -12.09
CA GLN A 99 13.46 9.89 -12.72
C GLN A 99 13.54 10.96 -11.64
N MET A 100 14.68 11.64 -11.64
CA MET A 100 15.00 12.72 -10.72
C MET A 100 14.27 14.01 -11.11
N ARG A 101 14.23 14.97 -10.19
CA ARG A 101 13.63 16.30 -10.46
C ARG A 101 14.36 17.12 -11.52
N ASP A 102 15.64 16.88 -11.73
CA ASP A 102 16.44 17.48 -12.81
C ASP A 102 16.24 16.81 -14.18
N GLY A 103 15.34 15.80 -14.26
CA GLY A 103 15.04 15.07 -15.48
C GLY A 103 15.92 13.84 -15.74
N ARG A 104 17.04 13.67 -15.01
CA ARG A 104 17.88 12.47 -15.16
C ARG A 104 17.08 11.23 -14.75
N THR A 105 17.25 10.17 -15.53
CA THR A 105 16.74 8.84 -15.21
C THR A 105 17.89 7.94 -14.81
N VAL A 106 17.72 7.18 -13.74
CA VAL A 106 18.69 6.22 -13.23
C VAL A 106 18.01 4.90 -12.95
N ASP A 107 18.74 3.81 -13.12
CA ASP A 107 18.25 2.47 -12.77
C ASP A 107 18.11 2.33 -11.25
N GLY A 108 17.10 1.57 -10.86
CA GLY A 108 16.85 1.19 -9.47
C GLY A 108 16.92 -0.32 -9.30
N ARG A 109 17.43 -0.77 -8.16
CA ARG A 109 17.39 -2.16 -7.73
C ARG A 109 16.48 -2.30 -6.54
N LEU A 110 15.56 -3.26 -6.60
CA LEU A 110 14.74 -3.63 -5.43
C LEU A 110 15.65 -4.18 -4.32
N VAL A 111 15.56 -3.59 -3.14
CA VAL A 111 16.39 -3.95 -1.98
C VAL A 111 15.61 -4.71 -0.95
N GLY A 112 14.40 -4.30 -0.64
CA GLY A 112 13.59 -4.96 0.38
C GLY A 112 12.13 -4.57 0.32
N LEU A 113 11.29 -5.46 0.84
CA LEU A 113 9.84 -5.30 0.93
C LEU A 113 9.38 -5.61 2.37
N ASP A 114 8.55 -4.74 2.94
CA ASP A 114 7.87 -5.01 4.21
C ASP A 114 6.36 -5.18 3.96
N LEU A 115 5.92 -6.43 3.92
CA LEU A 115 4.51 -6.78 3.68
C LEU A 115 3.57 -6.31 4.80
N GLU A 116 4.09 -6.04 5.99
CA GLU A 116 3.28 -5.59 7.12
C GLU A 116 3.03 -4.09 7.09
N SER A 117 4.05 -3.29 6.79
CA SER A 117 3.85 -1.85 6.62
C SER A 117 3.29 -1.47 5.26
N GLY A 118 3.55 -2.27 4.23
CA GLY A 118 3.19 -1.95 2.85
C GLY A 118 4.20 -1.03 2.17
N LEU A 119 5.43 -0.92 2.69
CA LEU A 119 6.53 -0.13 2.15
C LEU A 119 7.65 -1.00 1.60
N GLY A 120 8.39 -0.47 0.65
CA GLY A 120 9.56 -1.13 0.09
C GLY A 120 10.69 -0.16 -0.20
N VAL A 121 11.89 -0.71 -0.38
CA VAL A 121 13.13 0.03 -0.56
C VAL A 121 13.75 -0.29 -1.92
N VAL A 122 14.12 0.77 -2.65
CA VAL A 122 14.87 0.72 -3.90
C VAL A 122 16.22 1.38 -3.68
N LYS A 123 17.30 0.83 -4.24
CA LYS A 123 18.62 1.45 -4.30
C LYS A 123 18.84 2.00 -5.70
N LEU A 124 19.11 3.30 -5.80
CA LEU A 124 19.49 3.95 -7.06
C LEU A 124 20.89 3.55 -7.48
N ALA A 125 21.09 3.36 -8.77
CA ALA A 125 22.39 3.14 -9.37
C ALA A 125 23.20 4.46 -9.42
N GLY A 126 24.53 4.33 -9.40
CA GLY A 126 25.46 5.48 -9.44
C GLY A 126 25.86 5.98 -8.07
N ASP A 127 26.82 6.91 -8.12
CA ASP A 127 27.46 7.48 -6.93
C ASP A 127 26.72 8.72 -6.44
N GLY A 128 26.59 8.83 -5.13
CA GLY A 128 26.02 10.00 -4.47
C GLY A 128 27.01 11.16 -4.34
N PRO A 129 26.74 12.11 -3.47
CA PRO A 129 25.61 12.10 -2.55
C PRO A 129 24.29 12.45 -3.23
N TRP A 130 23.24 11.66 -2.91
CA TRP A 130 21.89 11.94 -3.37
C TRP A 130 21.17 12.91 -2.44
N PRO A 131 20.30 13.81 -2.97
CA PRO A 131 19.45 14.61 -2.10
C PRO A 131 18.53 13.70 -1.30
N ALA A 132 18.52 13.85 0.02
CA ALA A 132 17.75 12.99 0.90
C ALA A 132 16.78 13.80 1.76
N ALA A 133 15.53 13.36 1.82
CA ALA A 133 14.53 13.91 2.72
C ALA A 133 14.83 13.50 4.17
N ARG A 134 14.56 14.40 5.09
CA ARG A 134 14.61 14.11 6.51
C ARG A 134 13.38 13.33 6.93
N LEU A 135 13.57 12.17 7.53
CA LEU A 135 12.50 11.42 8.18
C LEU A 135 12.21 12.04 9.54
N GLY A 136 10.96 12.40 9.77
CA GLY A 136 10.49 13.01 11.02
C GLY A 136 9.93 11.98 11.98
N GLU A 137 9.37 12.48 13.09
CA GLU A 137 8.68 11.68 14.09
C GLU A 137 7.16 11.68 13.80
N SER A 138 6.54 10.52 13.86
CA SER A 138 5.12 10.40 13.55
C SER A 138 4.25 9.86 14.69
N ARG A 139 4.85 9.50 15.84
CA ARG A 139 4.13 8.97 17.01
C ARG A 139 3.12 9.96 17.57
N ASP A 140 3.49 11.24 17.63
CA ASP A 140 2.67 12.30 18.21
C ASP A 140 1.76 13.00 17.22
N VAL A 141 1.69 12.49 15.96
CA VAL A 141 0.78 13.00 14.95
C VAL A 141 -0.66 12.75 15.37
N THR A 142 -1.47 13.80 15.39
CA THR A 142 -2.88 13.75 15.77
C THR A 142 -3.77 14.37 14.70
N SER A 143 -5.07 14.14 14.81
CA SER A 143 -6.07 14.79 13.94
C SER A 143 -5.99 16.32 14.07
N GLY A 144 -6.11 17.01 12.95
CA GLY A 144 -6.00 18.47 12.83
C GLY A 144 -4.59 18.98 12.54
N MET A 145 -3.53 18.17 12.70
CA MET A 145 -2.17 18.61 12.38
C MET A 145 -2.04 18.95 10.90
N LEU A 146 -1.46 20.12 10.62
CA LEU A 146 -1.19 20.58 9.26
C LEU A 146 -0.12 19.71 8.61
N THR A 147 -0.35 19.36 7.34
CA THR A 147 0.55 18.53 6.53
C THR A 147 0.60 19.03 5.09
N GLY A 148 1.68 18.68 4.41
CA GLY A 148 1.75 18.70 2.95
C GLY A 148 1.87 17.28 2.40
N THR A 149 1.17 16.98 1.32
CA THR A 149 1.43 15.78 0.51
C THR A 149 2.17 16.21 -0.74
N VAL A 150 3.39 15.69 -0.93
CA VAL A 150 4.29 16.06 -2.02
C VAL A 150 4.70 14.82 -2.78
N GLY A 151 4.43 14.78 -4.07
CA GLY A 151 4.73 13.67 -4.95
C GLY A 151 4.89 14.13 -6.39
N VAL A 152 4.93 13.19 -7.30
CA VAL A 152 4.97 13.43 -8.74
C VAL A 152 3.91 12.63 -9.46
N ASP A 153 3.47 13.12 -10.61
CA ASP A 153 2.62 12.37 -11.53
C ASP A 153 3.45 11.60 -12.57
N GLU A 154 2.77 10.92 -13.49
CA GLU A 154 3.41 10.10 -14.52
C GLU A 154 4.31 10.92 -15.48
N ASP A 155 4.05 12.22 -15.64
CA ASP A 155 4.86 13.15 -16.43
C ASP A 155 6.07 13.69 -15.65
N ASN A 156 6.23 13.26 -14.39
CA ASN A 156 7.21 13.78 -13.43
C ASN A 156 6.96 15.25 -13.05
N ASP A 157 5.74 15.74 -13.21
CA ASP A 157 5.35 17.03 -12.68
C ASP A 157 5.13 16.94 -11.15
N LEU A 158 5.64 17.96 -10.44
CA LEU A 158 5.47 18.00 -8.99
C LEU A 158 4.01 18.29 -8.64
N VAL A 159 3.45 17.44 -7.80
CA VAL A 159 2.09 17.58 -7.26
C VAL A 159 2.21 17.83 -5.76
N GLN A 160 1.65 18.96 -5.31
CA GLN A 160 1.61 19.28 -3.90
C GLN A 160 0.18 19.59 -3.44
N VAL A 161 -0.18 19.12 -2.26
CA VAL A 161 -1.46 19.40 -1.61
C VAL A 161 -1.20 19.79 -0.17
N THR A 162 -1.57 21.02 0.19
CA THR A 162 -1.59 21.46 1.59
C THR A 162 -2.90 21.00 2.24
N GLY A 163 -2.81 20.40 3.40
CA GLY A 163 -3.97 19.86 4.09
C GLY A 163 -3.68 19.58 5.56
N SER A 164 -4.37 18.58 6.08
CA SER A 164 -4.20 18.15 7.47
C SER A 164 -4.43 16.66 7.62
N VAL A 165 -3.97 16.11 8.73
CA VAL A 165 -4.37 14.79 9.17
C VAL A 165 -5.83 14.87 9.63
N HIS A 166 -6.75 14.34 8.83
CA HIS A 166 -8.17 14.31 9.12
C HIS A 166 -8.49 13.35 10.29
N ALA A 167 -7.84 12.18 10.29
CA ALA A 167 -7.99 11.20 11.35
C ALA A 167 -6.71 10.36 11.51
N VAL A 168 -6.50 9.87 12.72
CA VAL A 168 -5.52 8.83 13.03
C VAL A 168 -6.30 7.63 13.54
N ARG A 169 -6.26 6.52 12.81
CA ARG A 169 -7.06 5.35 13.16
C ARG A 169 -6.46 4.06 12.61
N ARG A 170 -6.95 2.94 13.11
CA ARG A 170 -6.70 1.62 12.51
C ARG A 170 -7.27 1.58 11.09
N PHE A 171 -6.61 0.82 10.23
CA PHE A 171 -7.05 0.57 8.86
C PHE A 171 -6.86 -0.90 8.53
N SER A 172 -7.91 -1.56 8.04
CA SER A 172 -7.88 -2.91 7.49
C SER A 172 -8.28 -2.89 6.01
N SER A 173 -7.78 -3.85 5.26
CA SER A 173 -8.13 -4.00 3.84
C SER A 173 -8.35 -5.46 3.47
N PHE A 174 -8.97 -5.68 2.32
CA PHE A 174 -9.47 -7.00 1.88
C PHE A 174 -8.38 -8.06 1.66
N TRP A 175 -7.10 -7.68 1.48
CA TRP A 175 -6.01 -8.59 1.10
C TRP A 175 -5.15 -9.05 2.27
N GLU A 176 -5.73 -9.28 3.43
CA GLU A 176 -5.03 -9.62 4.67
C GLU A 176 -3.95 -8.58 5.01
N TYR A 177 -4.38 -7.33 5.12
CA TYR A 177 -3.54 -6.19 5.45
C TYR A 177 -4.21 -5.32 6.50
N MET A 178 -3.45 -4.92 7.52
CA MET A 178 -3.93 -4.02 8.56
C MET A 178 -2.78 -3.19 9.11
N LEU A 179 -3.05 -1.90 9.29
CA LEU A 179 -2.26 -0.98 10.08
C LEU A 179 -3.00 -0.71 11.39
N ASP A 180 -2.33 -0.91 12.51
CA ASP A 180 -2.84 -0.54 13.83
C ASP A 180 -3.01 0.98 13.96
N ARG A 181 -2.22 1.73 13.20
CA ARG A 181 -2.25 3.19 13.10
C ARG A 181 -1.96 3.60 11.66
N ALA A 182 -2.87 4.38 11.08
CA ALA A 182 -2.75 4.98 9.76
C ALA A 182 -3.23 6.43 9.83
N PHE A 183 -2.71 7.29 8.95
CA PHE A 183 -3.19 8.66 8.81
C PHE A 183 -4.19 8.73 7.66
N ILE A 184 -5.30 9.39 7.90
CA ILE A 184 -6.23 9.81 6.86
C ILE A 184 -5.94 11.29 6.60
N VAL A 185 -5.46 11.60 5.41
CA VAL A 185 -5.03 12.96 5.03
C VAL A 185 -6.04 13.56 4.06
N SER A 186 -6.42 14.79 4.29
CA SER A 186 -7.38 15.55 3.48
C SER A 186 -6.87 16.96 3.25
N PRO A 187 -7.09 17.56 2.04
CA PRO A 187 -7.67 16.93 0.85
C PRO A 187 -6.78 15.86 0.23
N SER A 188 -7.37 15.02 -0.65
CA SER A 188 -6.66 13.97 -1.36
C SER A 188 -5.70 14.55 -2.40
N SER A 189 -4.46 14.05 -2.42
CA SER A 189 -3.53 14.28 -3.53
C SER A 189 -3.85 13.33 -4.69
N PRO A 190 -3.87 13.79 -5.95
CA PRO A 190 -3.98 12.91 -7.09
C PRO A 190 -2.73 12.02 -7.28
N ALA A 191 -1.55 12.48 -6.88
CA ALA A 191 -0.30 11.72 -6.89
C ALA A 191 -0.08 11.00 -5.54
N TRP A 192 -1.03 10.20 -5.10
CA TRP A 192 -1.03 9.60 -3.76
C TRP A 192 -0.04 8.45 -3.57
N GLY A 193 0.22 7.64 -4.61
CA GLY A 193 1.01 6.42 -4.48
C GLY A 193 2.49 6.67 -4.19
N GLY A 194 2.92 6.56 -2.94
CA GLY A 194 4.31 6.75 -2.52
C GLY A 194 4.70 8.19 -2.17
N SER A 195 3.79 9.16 -2.30
CA SER A 195 4.07 10.57 -2.00
C SER A 195 4.44 10.80 -0.54
N ALA A 196 5.33 11.75 -0.31
CA ALA A 196 5.71 12.17 1.03
C ALA A 196 4.57 12.93 1.71
N VAL A 197 4.16 12.49 2.87
CA VAL A 197 3.35 13.30 3.79
C VAL A 197 4.32 13.96 4.77
N VAL A 198 4.38 15.28 4.75
CA VAL A 198 5.35 16.06 5.51
C VAL A 198 4.69 16.97 6.53
N ASN A 199 5.41 17.27 7.61
CA ASN A 199 5.04 18.30 8.56
C ASN A 199 5.44 19.70 8.03
N THR A 200 5.12 20.74 8.76
CA THR A 200 5.46 22.14 8.41
C THR A 200 6.96 22.42 8.37
N ALA A 201 7.78 21.58 9.00
CA ALA A 201 9.23 21.62 8.91
C ALA A 201 9.80 20.94 7.65
N GLY A 202 8.96 20.29 6.82
CA GLY A 202 9.37 19.52 5.64
C GLY A 202 9.95 18.14 5.97
N GLU A 203 9.73 17.64 7.17
CA GLU A 203 10.13 16.29 7.56
C GLU A 203 9.04 15.29 7.18
N VAL A 204 9.44 14.15 6.64
CA VAL A 204 8.52 13.08 6.22
C VAL A 204 7.95 12.38 7.46
N ILE A 205 6.65 12.53 7.69
CA ILE A 205 5.92 11.88 8.79
C ILE A 205 5.10 10.67 8.32
N GLY A 206 4.97 10.47 7.03
CA GLY A 206 4.27 9.33 6.44
C GLY A 206 4.46 9.20 4.95
N VAL A 207 4.04 8.07 4.39
CA VAL A 207 4.04 7.79 2.96
C VAL A 207 2.60 7.56 2.52
N ALA A 208 2.08 8.39 1.64
CA ALA A 208 0.73 8.21 1.10
C ALA A 208 0.66 6.93 0.27
N SER A 209 -0.38 6.13 0.48
CA SER A 209 -0.48 4.78 -0.07
C SER A 209 -1.76 4.52 -0.84
N LEU A 210 -2.90 4.95 -0.35
CA LEU A 210 -4.20 4.65 -0.97
C LEU A 210 -5.04 5.93 -1.10
N ARG A 211 -5.92 5.91 -2.10
CA ARG A 211 -7.01 6.88 -2.24
C ARG A 211 -8.30 6.20 -1.80
N LEU A 212 -9.01 6.77 -0.85
CA LEU A 212 -10.15 6.16 -0.18
C LEU A 212 -11.43 6.96 -0.36
N GLY A 213 -12.56 6.25 -0.33
CA GLY A 213 -13.91 6.80 -0.34
C GLY A 213 -14.35 7.32 -1.70
N ASP A 214 -15.60 7.82 -1.73
CA ASP A 214 -16.16 8.55 -2.86
C ASP A 214 -15.68 10.01 -2.83
N PRO A 215 -15.82 10.77 -3.94
CA PRO A 215 -15.50 12.20 -3.93
C PRO A 215 -16.29 12.99 -2.88
N PRO A 216 -15.63 13.88 -2.10
CA PRO A 216 -14.21 14.17 -2.10
C PRO A 216 -13.39 13.05 -1.43
N HIS A 217 -12.43 12.50 -2.18
CA HIS A 217 -11.57 11.45 -1.65
C HIS A 217 -10.67 11.94 -0.52
N VAL A 218 -10.11 10.97 0.23
CA VAL A 218 -9.00 11.19 1.17
C VAL A 218 -7.86 10.26 0.85
N ASN A 219 -6.65 10.55 1.33
CA ASN A 219 -5.54 9.60 1.23
C ASN A 219 -5.32 8.89 2.57
N LEU A 220 -5.05 7.59 2.47
CA LEU A 220 -4.41 6.86 3.55
C LEU A 220 -2.91 7.01 3.42
N ALA A 221 -2.25 7.39 4.52
CA ALA A 221 -0.80 7.40 4.61
C ALA A 221 -0.31 6.45 5.71
N ILE A 222 0.78 5.78 5.41
CA ILE A 222 1.49 4.87 6.30
C ILE A 222 2.41 5.74 7.16
N PRO A 223 2.29 5.75 8.51
CA PRO A 223 3.17 6.52 9.38
C PRO A 223 4.62 6.10 9.20
N ILE A 224 5.54 7.07 9.18
CA ILE A 224 6.97 6.79 8.96
C ILE A 224 7.58 5.95 10.09
N GLU A 225 7.01 5.95 11.27
CA GLU A 225 7.38 5.08 12.39
C GLU A 225 7.26 3.58 12.09
N LYS A 226 6.49 3.20 11.05
CA LYS A 226 6.43 1.81 10.58
C LYS A 226 7.66 1.41 9.78
N PHE A 227 8.37 2.38 9.24
CA PHE A 227 9.56 2.21 8.39
C PHE A 227 10.87 2.45 9.15
N THR A 228 10.97 3.56 9.87
CA THR A 228 12.23 4.01 10.48
C THR A 228 12.94 2.93 11.32
N PRO A 229 12.26 2.14 12.17
CA PRO A 229 12.93 1.12 12.99
C PRO A 229 13.45 -0.08 12.21
N VAL A 230 12.91 -0.34 11.01
CA VAL A 230 13.21 -1.57 10.25
C VAL A 230 13.97 -1.31 8.93
N LYS A 231 14.21 -0.04 8.57
CA LYS A 231 14.82 0.33 7.30
C LYS A 231 16.20 -0.29 7.06
N ASP A 232 17.03 -0.35 8.10
CA ASP A 232 18.38 -0.87 7.99
C ASP A 232 18.37 -2.41 7.83
N GLU A 233 17.45 -3.08 8.50
CA GLU A 233 17.22 -4.51 8.34
C GLU A 233 16.68 -4.83 6.92
N LEU A 234 15.72 -4.04 6.42
CA LEU A 234 15.24 -4.16 5.05
C LEU A 234 16.37 -4.00 4.01
N ILE A 235 17.28 -3.05 4.23
CA ILE A 235 18.42 -2.84 3.37
C ILE A 235 19.38 -4.03 3.41
N ALA A 236 19.61 -4.60 4.60
CA ALA A 236 20.59 -5.66 4.79
C ALA A 236 20.08 -7.04 4.34
N THR A 237 18.81 -7.34 4.51
CA THR A 237 18.26 -8.71 4.40
C THR A 237 17.11 -8.84 3.41
N GLY A 238 16.62 -7.74 2.86
CA GLY A 238 15.50 -7.72 1.91
C GLY A 238 14.11 -7.85 2.53
N ARG A 239 14.02 -8.18 3.81
CA ARG A 239 12.77 -8.25 4.58
C ARG A 239 13.04 -8.02 6.07
N VAL A 240 11.99 -7.81 6.87
CA VAL A 240 12.12 -7.66 8.31
C VAL A 240 12.22 -9.03 8.96
N MET A 241 13.43 -9.45 9.35
CA MET A 241 13.73 -10.76 9.95
C MET A 241 13.46 -10.78 11.46
N SER A 242 13.51 -9.61 12.12
CA SER A 242 13.22 -9.45 13.55
C SER A 242 11.75 -9.71 13.90
N ARG A 243 10.86 -9.71 12.89
CA ARG A 243 9.46 -10.10 13.02
C ARG A 243 9.24 -11.53 12.52
N ARG A 244 8.43 -12.30 13.26
CA ARG A 244 7.99 -13.61 12.77
C ARG A 244 7.01 -13.42 11.61
N PRO A 245 7.15 -14.20 10.52
CA PRO A 245 6.20 -14.15 9.41
C PRO A 245 4.78 -14.45 9.89
N ARG A 246 3.84 -13.58 9.55
CA ARG A 246 2.43 -13.75 9.86
C ARG A 246 1.82 -14.90 9.07
N PRO A 247 0.91 -15.68 9.67
CA PRO A 247 0.06 -16.61 8.94
C PRO A 247 -0.67 -15.88 7.82
N TRP A 248 -0.60 -16.39 6.61
CA TRP A 248 -1.34 -15.88 5.48
C TRP A 248 -2.16 -17.02 4.85
N LEU A 249 -3.43 -16.77 4.60
CA LEU A 249 -4.37 -17.74 4.02
C LEU A 249 -4.65 -17.46 2.55
N GLY A 250 -4.49 -16.22 2.11
CA GLY A 250 -4.86 -15.79 0.77
C GLY A 250 -6.35 -15.58 0.61
N LEU A 251 -7.05 -15.22 1.67
CA LEU A 251 -8.44 -14.82 1.63
C LEU A 251 -8.55 -13.33 1.27
N TYR A 252 -9.43 -13.02 0.34
CA TYR A 252 -9.92 -11.67 0.17
C TYR A 252 -11.24 -11.56 0.91
N THR A 253 -11.33 -10.62 1.83
CA THR A 253 -12.46 -10.51 2.74
C THR A 253 -13.15 -9.15 2.62
N ALA A 254 -14.44 -9.11 2.85
CA ALA A 254 -15.22 -7.89 2.93
C ALA A 254 -15.86 -7.76 4.31
N ALA A 255 -15.79 -6.55 4.89
CA ALA A 255 -16.52 -6.23 6.10
C ALA A 255 -18.02 -6.11 5.80
N ILE A 256 -18.85 -6.73 6.63
CA ILE A 256 -20.30 -6.60 6.60
C ILE A 256 -20.81 -6.18 7.97
N LYS A 257 -22.08 -5.82 8.09
CA LYS A 257 -22.66 -5.48 9.39
C LYS A 257 -22.54 -6.67 10.35
N GLY A 258 -21.74 -6.50 11.40
CA GLY A 258 -21.50 -7.50 12.44
C GLY A 258 -20.71 -8.73 11.98
N GLY A 259 -19.82 -8.60 11.00
CA GLY A 259 -18.99 -9.73 10.57
C GLY A 259 -18.08 -9.46 9.40
N VAL A 260 -17.50 -10.52 8.91
CA VAL A 260 -16.58 -10.55 7.78
C VAL A 260 -16.92 -11.75 6.88
N VAL A 261 -16.92 -11.53 5.57
CA VAL A 261 -17.22 -12.57 4.57
C VAL A 261 -16.03 -12.78 3.65
N VAL A 262 -15.91 -14.00 3.13
CA VAL A 262 -14.97 -14.33 2.05
C VAL A 262 -15.52 -13.77 0.74
N ASP A 263 -14.84 -12.80 0.16
CA ASP A 263 -15.22 -12.18 -1.10
C ASP A 263 -14.54 -12.84 -2.30
N ASP A 264 -13.23 -13.14 -2.17
CA ASP A 264 -12.44 -13.81 -3.20
C ASP A 264 -11.20 -14.47 -2.61
N PHE A 265 -10.31 -14.97 -3.46
CA PHE A 265 -9.08 -15.67 -3.12
C PHE A 265 -7.89 -15.09 -3.87
N ALA A 266 -6.76 -15.03 -3.20
CA ALA A 266 -5.50 -14.82 -3.88
C ALA A 266 -5.17 -16.02 -4.80
N PRO A 267 -4.59 -15.80 -5.99
CA PRO A 267 -4.35 -16.87 -6.97
C PRO A 267 -3.57 -18.07 -6.42
N ALA A 268 -2.60 -17.83 -5.55
CA ALA A 268 -1.72 -18.86 -4.97
C ALA A 268 -1.94 -19.08 -3.46
N GLY A 269 -3.03 -18.55 -2.88
CA GLY A 269 -3.30 -18.69 -1.45
C GLY A 269 -3.80 -20.08 -1.06
N PRO A 270 -3.40 -20.60 0.13
CA PRO A 270 -3.81 -21.92 0.59
C PRO A 270 -5.32 -22.08 0.81
N ALA A 271 -6.03 -20.98 1.10
CA ALA A 271 -7.48 -21.01 1.27
C ALA A 271 -8.23 -21.46 0.01
N ARG A 272 -7.66 -21.22 -1.17
CA ARG A 272 -8.29 -21.58 -2.46
C ARG A 272 -8.59 -23.09 -2.57
N THR A 273 -7.72 -23.92 -2.01
CA THR A 273 -7.84 -25.39 -2.04
C THR A 273 -8.34 -25.99 -0.74
N ALA A 274 -8.42 -25.21 0.34
CA ALA A 274 -8.81 -25.68 1.66
C ALA A 274 -10.31 -25.88 1.85
N GLY A 275 -11.15 -25.49 0.88
CA GLY A 275 -12.60 -25.67 0.93
C GLY A 275 -13.41 -24.43 1.31
N PHE A 276 -12.78 -23.27 1.40
CA PHE A 276 -13.50 -22.00 1.51
C PHE A 276 -14.30 -21.71 0.23
N ARG A 277 -15.38 -20.94 0.37
CA ARG A 277 -16.23 -20.48 -0.73
C ARG A 277 -16.51 -18.98 -0.61
N LYS A 278 -16.71 -18.32 -1.74
CA LYS A 278 -17.25 -16.96 -1.73
C LYS A 278 -18.59 -16.92 -1.01
N GLY A 279 -18.77 -15.89 -0.17
CA GLY A 279 -19.96 -15.74 0.66
C GLY A 279 -19.90 -16.46 2.01
N ASP A 280 -18.85 -17.24 2.31
CA ASP A 280 -18.63 -17.79 3.64
C ASP A 280 -18.51 -16.66 4.66
N ARG A 281 -19.37 -16.63 5.66
CA ARG A 281 -19.22 -15.71 6.77
C ARG A 281 -18.26 -16.32 7.79
N ILE A 282 -17.13 -15.68 8.02
CA ILE A 282 -16.17 -16.12 9.04
C ILE A 282 -16.76 -15.80 10.41
N VAL A 283 -16.84 -16.81 11.29
CA VAL A 283 -17.43 -16.68 12.63
C VAL A 283 -16.41 -16.90 13.75
N SER A 284 -15.35 -17.68 13.52
CA SER A 284 -14.26 -17.83 14.48
C SER A 284 -12.96 -18.24 13.83
N VAL A 285 -11.85 -17.96 14.52
CA VAL A 285 -10.49 -18.41 14.19
C VAL A 285 -9.93 -19.11 15.40
N ASN A 286 -9.49 -20.36 15.25
CA ASN A 286 -8.99 -21.22 16.34
C ASN A 286 -9.91 -21.23 17.57
N GLY A 287 -11.23 -21.27 17.34
CA GLY A 287 -12.25 -21.29 18.39
C GLY A 287 -12.62 -19.91 18.97
N VAL A 288 -11.90 -18.84 18.62
CA VAL A 288 -12.19 -17.47 19.09
C VAL A 288 -13.14 -16.79 18.11
N THR A 289 -14.30 -16.35 18.58
CA THR A 289 -15.29 -15.64 17.77
C THR A 289 -14.72 -14.32 17.24
N VAL A 290 -15.05 -13.99 15.98
CA VAL A 290 -14.69 -12.74 15.31
C VAL A 290 -15.92 -12.08 14.72
N VAL A 291 -16.05 -10.76 14.88
CA VAL A 291 -17.21 -9.98 14.42
C VAL A 291 -16.80 -8.82 13.50
N SER A 292 -15.50 -8.68 13.22
CA SER A 292 -14.96 -7.68 12.29
C SER A 292 -13.77 -8.22 11.53
N GLN A 293 -13.38 -7.52 10.46
CA GLN A 293 -12.19 -7.85 9.66
C GLN A 293 -10.91 -7.67 10.48
N GLU A 294 -10.87 -6.66 11.34
CA GLU A 294 -9.75 -6.41 12.25
C GLU A 294 -9.58 -7.56 13.23
N GLU A 295 -10.66 -8.01 13.88
CA GLU A 295 -10.61 -9.14 14.81
C GLU A 295 -10.20 -10.44 14.10
N PHE A 296 -10.69 -10.65 12.87
CA PHE A 296 -10.26 -11.78 12.04
C PHE A 296 -8.74 -11.77 11.84
N TYR A 297 -8.17 -10.64 11.44
CA TYR A 297 -6.72 -10.53 11.24
C TYR A 297 -5.94 -10.63 12.56
N GLU A 298 -6.42 -10.02 13.63
CA GLU A 298 -5.78 -10.12 14.96
C GLU A 298 -5.72 -11.56 15.44
N GLN A 299 -6.80 -12.33 15.28
CA GLN A 299 -6.80 -13.74 15.68
C GLN A 299 -5.93 -14.59 14.75
N LEU A 300 -6.01 -14.38 13.44
CA LEU A 300 -5.16 -15.07 12.47
C LEU A 300 -3.68 -14.88 12.78
N TRP A 301 -3.25 -13.65 13.05
CA TRP A 301 -1.84 -13.30 13.24
C TRP A 301 -1.29 -13.54 14.65
N ARG A 302 -2.05 -14.18 15.55
CA ARG A 302 -1.52 -14.69 16.82
C ARG A 302 -0.59 -15.89 16.64
N GLY A 303 -0.79 -16.66 15.57
CA GLY A 303 0.07 -17.75 15.18
C GLY A 303 1.27 -17.30 14.36
N GLN A 304 1.92 -18.26 13.73
CA GLN A 304 3.03 -18.02 12.80
C GLN A 304 2.76 -18.71 11.45
N ALA A 305 3.43 -18.24 10.41
CA ALA A 305 3.34 -18.86 9.09
C ALA A 305 3.73 -20.34 9.16
N GLY A 306 2.95 -21.20 8.51
CA GLY A 306 3.07 -22.66 8.59
C GLY A 306 2.14 -23.32 9.58
N ASP A 307 1.55 -22.59 10.52
CA ASP A 307 0.57 -23.15 11.45
C ASP A 307 -0.69 -23.58 10.72
N VAL A 308 -1.35 -24.62 11.26
CA VAL A 308 -2.69 -25.01 10.84
C VAL A 308 -3.69 -24.14 11.59
N VAL A 309 -4.46 -23.37 10.83
CA VAL A 309 -5.49 -22.46 11.34
C VAL A 309 -6.85 -23.10 11.14
N GLN A 310 -7.66 -23.17 12.19
CA GLN A 310 -9.05 -23.59 12.12
C GLN A 310 -9.95 -22.38 11.98
N VAL A 311 -10.65 -22.27 10.86
CA VAL A 311 -11.58 -21.18 10.60
C VAL A 311 -13.00 -21.75 10.52
N ALA A 312 -13.87 -21.37 11.46
CA ALA A 312 -15.27 -21.69 11.37
C ALA A 312 -15.98 -20.67 10.47
N VAL A 313 -16.75 -21.17 9.52
CA VAL A 313 -17.54 -20.34 8.60
C VAL A 313 -19.01 -20.75 8.65
N GLN A 314 -19.89 -19.77 8.56
CA GLN A 314 -21.32 -19.98 8.38
C GLN A 314 -21.63 -20.04 6.88
N ARG A 315 -22.25 -21.13 6.44
CA ARG A 315 -22.62 -21.40 5.05
C ARG A 315 -23.93 -22.17 5.00
N GLY A 316 -24.91 -21.72 4.24
CA GLY A 316 -26.16 -22.45 4.01
C GLY A 316 -26.93 -22.83 5.30
N GLY A 317 -26.88 -21.98 6.34
CA GLY A 317 -27.51 -22.22 7.63
C GLY A 317 -26.73 -23.09 8.61
N GLY A 318 -25.60 -23.69 8.19
CA GLY A 318 -24.72 -24.50 9.05
C GLY A 318 -23.37 -23.83 9.30
N VAL A 319 -22.69 -24.30 10.35
CA VAL A 319 -21.30 -23.92 10.65
C VAL A 319 -20.36 -25.03 10.19
N HIS A 320 -19.34 -24.67 9.42
CA HIS A 320 -18.32 -25.59 8.92
C HIS A 320 -16.96 -25.14 9.44
N VAL A 321 -16.18 -26.06 9.97
CA VAL A 321 -14.79 -25.79 10.39
C VAL A 321 -13.86 -26.22 9.27
N ILE A 322 -13.07 -25.27 8.77
CA ILE A 322 -12.09 -25.48 7.71
C ILE A 322 -10.70 -25.38 8.34
N SER A 323 -9.92 -26.45 8.22
CA SER A 323 -8.52 -26.48 8.65
C SER A 323 -7.63 -26.15 7.46
N VAL A 324 -6.83 -25.10 7.57
CA VAL A 324 -5.95 -24.63 6.51
C VAL A 324 -4.55 -24.40 7.04
N ARG A 325 -3.53 -24.94 6.36
CA ARG A 325 -2.14 -24.64 6.68
C ARG A 325 -1.80 -23.27 6.10
N SER A 326 -1.50 -22.33 6.98
CA SER A 326 -1.05 -21.01 6.58
C SER A 326 0.34 -21.04 5.95
N MET A 327 0.72 -19.97 5.26
CA MET A 327 2.05 -19.87 4.66
C MET A 327 2.68 -18.50 4.93
N ASP A 328 4.01 -18.42 4.75
CA ASP A 328 4.74 -17.16 4.67
C ASP A 328 4.49 -16.53 3.30
N ARG A 329 3.84 -15.37 3.28
CA ARG A 329 3.52 -14.66 2.04
C ARG A 329 4.76 -14.24 1.25
N TYR A 330 5.92 -14.08 1.90
CA TYR A 330 7.18 -13.77 1.23
C TYR A 330 7.61 -14.88 0.25
N LEU A 331 7.18 -16.13 0.45
CA LEU A 331 7.47 -17.25 -0.45
C LEU A 331 6.82 -17.11 -1.83
N LEU A 332 5.85 -16.21 -1.97
CA LEU A 332 5.18 -15.92 -3.25
C LEU A 332 5.85 -14.80 -4.02
N LEU A 333 6.75 -14.06 -3.38
CA LEU A 333 7.45 -12.96 -4.02
C LEU A 333 8.63 -13.49 -4.84
N ARG A 334 8.92 -12.82 -5.94
CA ARG A 334 10.15 -13.07 -6.68
C ARG A 334 11.35 -12.86 -5.77
N PRO A 335 12.34 -13.78 -5.76
CA PRO A 335 13.57 -13.58 -5.01
C PRO A 335 14.24 -12.27 -5.40
N LEU A 336 14.73 -11.54 -4.39
CA LEU A 336 15.53 -10.34 -4.65
C LEU A 336 16.83 -10.78 -5.33
N THR A 337 17.12 -10.17 -6.46
CA THR A 337 18.43 -10.39 -7.13
C THR A 337 19.49 -9.63 -6.35
N PRO A 338 20.63 -10.25 -6.03
CA PRO A 338 21.74 -9.63 -5.30
C PRO A 338 22.26 -8.36 -5.97
#